data_f2c058a6462dcf730ac0c244995904b7
#
_entry.id   f2c058a6462dcf730ac0c244995904b7
#
_cell.length_a   1.000
_cell.length_b   1.000
_cell.length_c   1.000
_cell.angle_alpha   90.00
_cell.angle_beta   90.00
_cell.angle_gamma   90.00
#
_symmetry.space_group_name_H-M   'P 1'
#
loop_
_entity.id
_entity.type
_entity.pdbx_description
1 polymer ?
#
loop_
_entity_poly.entity_id
_entity_poly.type
_entity_poly.pdbx_seq_one_letter_code
_entity_poly.pdbx_strand_id
1 'polypeptide(L)'
;MSQATGKPHYPKVAIDPRKCQLMPEVTLFGSHKNKDEDIVLSQFANGPQIAVGIRSQMSSVGKNIENYYEGIIGECISLHDRFPMATLGYVYLLPKNPIKEGKDEAVDLDRAEKMFLKITERLDWHDPHDKYEHFAFLKVDFSADPPKLLPTVPELSIETFFDKLVETHNERNFFNQL
;
A
#
# COMPACT_ATOMS: atom_id res chain seq x y z
N MET A 1 25.16 3.60 35.55
CA MET A 1 24.29 4.04 34.43
C MET A 1 23.56 2.82 33.90
N SER A 2 22.31 2.62 34.31
CA SER A 2 21.47 1.47 33.93
C SER A 2 20.78 1.81 32.60
N GLN A 3 21.07 1.05 31.54
CA GLN A 3 20.35 1.14 30.29
C GLN A 3 18.95 0.54 30.48
N ALA A 4 17.95 1.38 30.45
CA ALA A 4 16.55 0.95 30.41
C ALA A 4 16.29 0.26 29.07
N THR A 5 16.23 -1.07 29.07
CA THR A 5 15.71 -1.87 27.97
C THR A 5 14.20 -1.69 27.94
N GLY A 6 13.75 -0.62 27.27
CA GLY A 6 12.34 -0.37 27.06
C GLY A 6 11.77 -1.39 26.07
N LYS A 7 11.27 -2.52 26.56
CA LYS A 7 10.34 -3.34 25.78
C LYS A 7 9.06 -2.51 25.56
N PRO A 8 8.53 -2.44 24.33
CA PRO A 8 7.28 -1.76 24.10
C PRO A 8 6.20 -2.37 24.99
N HIS A 9 5.61 -1.53 25.83
CA HIS A 9 4.54 -1.94 26.74
C HIS A 9 3.23 -1.88 25.93
N TYR A 10 2.84 -2.99 25.34
CA TYR A 10 1.51 -3.11 24.74
C TYR A 10 0.48 -3.13 25.87
N PRO A 11 -0.52 -2.22 25.89
CA PRO A 11 -1.57 -2.28 26.89
C PRO A 11 -2.27 -3.63 26.76
N LYS A 12 -2.46 -4.31 27.89
CA LYS A 12 -3.28 -5.53 27.98
C LYS A 12 -4.76 -5.14 27.84
N VAL A 13 -5.16 -4.74 26.66
CA VAL A 13 -6.57 -4.55 26.34
C VAL A 13 -7.14 -5.93 26.03
N ALA A 14 -8.23 -6.30 26.68
CA ALA A 14 -8.98 -7.49 26.33
C ALA A 14 -9.41 -7.37 24.86
N ILE A 15 -8.86 -8.22 23.99
CA ILE A 15 -9.16 -8.22 22.57
C ILE A 15 -10.59 -8.71 22.40
N ASP A 16 -11.51 -7.84 21.95
CA ASP A 16 -12.79 -8.30 21.45
C ASP A 16 -12.56 -8.93 20.07
N PRO A 17 -12.76 -10.25 19.92
CA PRO A 17 -12.47 -10.94 18.66
C PRO A 17 -13.35 -10.47 17.49
N ARG A 18 -14.40 -9.71 17.77
CA ARG A 18 -15.32 -9.15 16.76
C ARG A 18 -14.94 -7.73 16.32
N LYS A 19 -14.00 -7.09 17.02
CA LYS A 19 -13.56 -5.72 16.70
C LYS A 19 -12.30 -5.76 15.86
N CYS A 20 -12.30 -4.93 14.83
CA CYS A 20 -11.08 -4.65 14.06
C CYS A 20 -10.10 -3.80 14.87
N GLN A 21 -8.83 -4.07 14.69
CA GLN A 21 -7.73 -3.31 15.27
C GLN A 21 -6.86 -2.74 14.15
N LEU A 22 -6.64 -1.43 14.20
CA LEU A 22 -5.69 -0.75 13.32
C LEU A 22 -4.28 -0.89 13.90
N MET A 23 -3.38 -1.42 13.11
CA MET A 23 -1.99 -1.65 13.49
C MET A 23 -1.04 -1.04 12.46
N PRO A 24 -0.07 -0.21 12.88
CA PRO A 24 1.01 0.23 12.00
C PRO A 24 2.15 -0.80 11.95
N GLU A 25 2.88 -0.83 10.84
CA GLU A 25 4.13 -1.60 10.67
C GLU A 25 4.00 -3.09 11.05
N VAL A 26 3.15 -3.82 10.32
CA VAL A 26 2.86 -5.22 10.60
C VAL A 26 3.49 -6.13 9.56
N THR A 27 4.25 -7.13 10.01
CA THR A 27 4.71 -8.21 9.12
C THR A 27 3.59 -9.22 8.91
N LEU A 28 3.08 -9.32 7.69
CA LEU A 28 2.13 -10.33 7.25
C LEU A 28 2.87 -11.53 6.61
N PHE A 29 2.42 -12.74 6.95
CA PHE A 29 2.94 -13.98 6.37
C PHE A 29 2.18 -14.26 5.08
N GLY A 30 2.73 -13.86 3.94
CA GLY A 30 2.19 -14.19 2.63
C GLY A 30 2.40 -15.65 2.25
N SER A 31 1.88 -16.07 1.09
CA SER A 31 2.02 -17.45 0.60
C SER A 31 3.46 -17.80 0.20
N HIS A 32 4.21 -16.84 -0.30
CA HIS A 32 5.59 -17.04 -0.80
C HIS A 32 6.65 -16.43 0.10
N LYS A 33 6.39 -15.29 0.72
CA LYS A 33 7.30 -14.62 1.64
C LYS A 33 6.55 -13.65 2.55
N ASN A 34 7.20 -13.30 3.65
CA ASN A 34 6.69 -12.28 4.56
C ASN A 34 6.72 -10.90 3.91
N LYS A 35 5.76 -10.08 4.27
CA LYS A 35 5.60 -8.71 3.82
C LYS A 35 5.37 -7.79 4.98
N ASP A 36 6.09 -6.67 4.98
CA ASP A 36 5.92 -5.61 5.96
C ASP A 36 4.96 -4.58 5.36
N GLU A 37 3.78 -4.48 5.98
CA GLU A 37 2.72 -3.56 5.59
C GLU A 37 2.68 -2.38 6.56
N ASP A 38 2.55 -1.17 6.02
CA ASP A 38 2.60 0.05 6.81
C ASP A 38 1.34 0.27 7.64
N ILE A 39 0.18 -0.15 7.11
CA ILE A 39 -1.12 -0.04 7.78
C ILE A 39 -1.86 -1.35 7.63
N VAL A 40 -2.27 -1.96 8.74
CA VAL A 40 -3.12 -3.18 8.72
C VAL A 40 -4.31 -2.99 9.63
N LEU A 41 -5.50 -3.19 9.07
CA LEU A 41 -6.73 -3.38 9.84
C LEU A 41 -6.99 -4.89 9.94
N SER A 42 -6.96 -5.42 11.16
CA SER A 42 -7.09 -6.86 11.39
C SER A 42 -8.17 -7.16 12.42
N GLN A 43 -8.84 -8.28 12.25
CA GLN A 43 -9.79 -8.84 13.19
C GLN A 43 -9.25 -10.17 13.72
N PHE A 44 -9.33 -10.39 15.02
CA PHE A 44 -8.77 -11.60 15.65
C PHE A 44 -9.32 -12.90 15.04
N ALA A 45 -10.61 -12.93 14.74
CA ALA A 45 -11.27 -14.12 14.21
C ALA A 45 -10.94 -14.40 12.73
N ASN A 46 -10.78 -13.35 11.92
CA ASN A 46 -10.72 -13.43 10.45
C ASN A 46 -9.35 -13.03 9.87
N GLY A 47 -8.43 -12.53 10.71
CA GLY A 47 -7.12 -12.05 10.26
C GLY A 47 -7.17 -10.67 9.59
N PRO A 48 -6.22 -10.38 8.68
CA PRO A 48 -6.15 -9.11 7.97
C PRO A 48 -7.41 -8.85 7.15
N GLN A 49 -7.98 -7.67 7.33
CA GLN A 49 -9.17 -7.21 6.60
C GLN A 49 -8.78 -6.22 5.50
N ILE A 50 -7.97 -5.22 5.88
CA ILE A 50 -7.37 -4.25 4.95
C ILE A 50 -5.88 -4.20 5.25
N ALA A 51 -5.03 -4.22 4.22
CA ALA A 51 -3.60 -3.97 4.34
C ALA A 51 -3.16 -2.94 3.30
N VAL A 52 -2.30 -2.00 3.71
CA VAL A 52 -1.78 -0.94 2.85
C VAL A 52 -0.27 -0.88 2.97
N GLY A 53 0.42 -1.08 1.84
CA GLY A 53 1.83 -0.80 1.70
C GLY A 53 2.07 0.63 1.21
N ILE A 54 3.08 1.30 1.74
CA ILE A 54 3.46 2.67 1.37
C ILE A 54 4.92 2.69 0.96
N ARG A 55 5.20 3.23 -0.22
CA ARG A 55 6.58 3.37 -0.69
C ARG A 55 6.83 4.72 -1.34
N SER A 56 7.99 5.28 -1.04
CA SER A 56 8.53 6.42 -1.77
C SER A 56 9.85 6.03 -2.45
N GLN A 57 10.05 6.46 -3.70
CA GLN A 57 11.30 6.27 -4.41
C GLN A 57 11.82 7.63 -4.88
N MET A 58 12.79 8.17 -4.15
CA MET A 58 13.28 9.53 -4.33
C MET A 58 14.44 9.65 -5.33
N SER A 59 15.11 8.53 -5.65
CA SER A 59 16.29 8.51 -6.53
C SER A 59 16.35 7.26 -7.39
N SER A 60 17.11 7.31 -8.49
CA SER A 60 17.32 6.17 -9.41
C SER A 60 16.02 5.55 -9.94
N VAL A 61 15.01 6.37 -10.15
CA VAL A 61 13.65 5.95 -10.52
C VAL A 61 13.65 5.27 -11.90
N GLY A 62 14.18 5.91 -12.93
CA GLY A 62 14.12 5.41 -14.31
C GLY A 62 14.78 4.03 -14.48
N LYS A 63 15.83 3.74 -13.72
CA LYS A 63 16.54 2.47 -13.77
C LYS A 63 15.82 1.33 -13.03
N ASN A 64 15.09 1.64 -11.98
CA ASN A 64 14.59 0.64 -11.04
C ASN A 64 13.06 0.50 -11.03
N ILE A 65 12.32 1.36 -11.74
CA ILE A 65 10.86 1.37 -11.68
C ILE A 65 10.25 0.02 -12.10
N GLU A 66 10.84 -0.65 -13.10
CA GLU A 66 10.37 -1.96 -13.55
C GLU A 66 10.58 -3.03 -12.48
N ASN A 67 11.76 -3.06 -11.84
CA ASN A 67 12.03 -4.00 -10.75
C ASN A 67 11.10 -3.78 -9.54
N TYR A 68 10.80 -2.52 -9.23
CA TYR A 68 9.85 -2.21 -8.17
C TYR A 68 8.43 -2.60 -8.54
N TYR A 69 8.03 -2.37 -9.79
CA TYR A 69 6.73 -2.79 -10.30
C TYR A 69 6.53 -4.31 -10.20
N GLU A 70 7.52 -5.10 -10.65
CA GLU A 70 7.51 -6.56 -10.49
C GLU A 70 7.47 -6.98 -9.02
N GLY A 71 8.23 -6.30 -8.17
CA GLY A 71 8.22 -6.53 -6.72
C GLY A 71 6.85 -6.28 -6.09
N ILE A 72 6.16 -5.21 -6.48
CA ILE A 72 4.82 -4.84 -6.03
C ILE A 72 3.80 -5.90 -6.46
N ILE A 73 3.85 -6.36 -7.72
CA ILE A 73 2.99 -7.44 -8.22
C ILE A 73 3.23 -8.73 -7.42
N GLY A 74 4.49 -9.13 -7.23
CA GLY A 74 4.82 -10.33 -6.44
C GLY A 74 4.37 -10.26 -4.99
N GLU A 75 4.32 -9.06 -4.41
CA GLU A 75 3.77 -8.80 -3.09
C GLU A 75 2.26 -9.01 -3.06
N CYS A 76 1.57 -8.39 -4.00
CA CYS A 76 0.13 -8.49 -4.16
C CYS A 76 -0.31 -9.96 -4.30
N ILE A 77 0.31 -10.72 -5.20
CA ILE A 77 0.04 -12.15 -5.39
C ILE A 77 0.25 -12.92 -4.08
N SER A 78 1.37 -12.71 -3.39
CA SER A 78 1.69 -13.43 -2.16
C SER A 78 0.69 -13.18 -1.04
N LEU A 79 0.16 -11.97 -0.94
CA LEU A 79 -0.84 -11.61 0.06
C LEU A 79 -2.23 -12.13 -0.31
N HIS A 80 -2.67 -11.98 -1.56
CA HIS A 80 -3.97 -12.47 -2.00
C HIS A 80 -4.07 -14.01 -1.99
N ASP A 81 -2.99 -14.72 -2.33
CA ASP A 81 -2.95 -16.19 -2.22
C ASP A 81 -3.16 -16.67 -0.78
N ARG A 82 -2.70 -15.88 0.19
CA ARG A 82 -2.85 -16.21 1.62
C ARG A 82 -4.14 -15.67 2.22
N PHE A 83 -4.56 -14.49 1.80
CA PHE A 83 -5.70 -13.75 2.33
C PHE A 83 -6.61 -13.27 1.19
N PRO A 84 -7.30 -14.17 0.47
CA PRO A 84 -8.04 -13.82 -0.75
C PRO A 84 -9.19 -12.84 -0.54
N MET A 85 -9.71 -12.76 0.69
CA MET A 85 -10.79 -11.84 1.07
C MET A 85 -10.29 -10.51 1.63
N ALA A 86 -9.00 -10.36 1.91
CA ALA A 86 -8.43 -9.10 2.34
C ALA A 86 -8.48 -8.07 1.21
N THR A 87 -8.67 -6.83 1.58
CA THR A 87 -8.61 -5.68 0.66
C THR A 87 -7.21 -5.08 0.76
N LEU A 88 -6.46 -5.13 -0.33
CA LEU A 88 -5.09 -4.64 -0.38
C LEU A 88 -5.03 -3.28 -1.08
N GLY A 89 -4.38 -2.34 -0.44
CA GLY A 89 -4.07 -1.03 -1.00
C GLY A 89 -2.56 -0.81 -1.14
N TYR A 90 -2.18 0.05 -2.07
CA TYR A 90 -0.78 0.46 -2.20
C TYR A 90 -0.66 1.95 -2.49
N VAL A 91 0.22 2.63 -1.79
CA VAL A 91 0.52 4.05 -2.03
C VAL A 91 1.96 4.17 -2.52
N TYR A 92 2.15 4.72 -3.70
CA TYR A 92 3.47 4.90 -4.29
C TYR A 92 3.75 6.36 -4.62
N LEU A 93 4.89 6.87 -4.13
CA LEU A 93 5.31 8.25 -4.36
C LEU A 93 6.53 8.31 -5.27
N LEU A 94 6.44 9.11 -6.34
CA LEU A 94 7.57 9.50 -7.17
C LEU A 94 7.73 11.03 -7.21
N PRO A 95 8.97 11.53 -7.14
CA PRO A 95 9.28 12.92 -7.39
C PRO A 95 9.20 13.21 -8.90
N LYS A 96 8.74 14.40 -9.26
CA LYS A 96 8.77 14.89 -10.64
C LYS A 96 10.21 14.95 -11.17
N ASN A 97 11.13 15.44 -10.33
CA ASN A 97 12.53 15.58 -10.63
C ASN A 97 13.35 14.85 -9.55
N PRO A 98 13.63 13.54 -9.70
CA PRO A 98 14.47 12.82 -8.74
C PRO A 98 15.90 13.37 -8.80
N ILE A 99 16.49 13.55 -7.62
CA ILE A 99 17.86 13.99 -7.50
C ILE A 99 18.76 12.76 -7.63
N LYS A 100 19.53 12.73 -8.71
CA LYS A 100 20.69 11.81 -8.82
C LYS A 100 21.95 12.64 -8.58
N GLU A 101 22.90 12.12 -7.81
CA GLU A 101 24.16 12.82 -7.59
C GLU A 101 24.76 13.33 -8.93
N GLY A 102 24.67 14.63 -9.15
CA GLY A 102 25.26 15.35 -10.28
C GLY A 102 24.54 15.32 -11.62
N LYS A 103 23.31 14.73 -11.74
CA LYS A 103 22.50 14.79 -12.98
C LYS A 103 21.01 14.70 -12.66
N ASP A 104 20.22 15.55 -13.29
CA ASP A 104 18.77 15.40 -13.30
C ASP A 104 18.39 14.12 -14.07
N GLU A 105 17.66 13.24 -13.43
CA GLU A 105 17.09 12.05 -14.07
C GLU A 105 15.65 12.39 -14.46
N ALA A 106 15.35 12.39 -15.75
CA ALA A 106 13.98 12.54 -16.20
C ALA A 106 13.20 11.25 -15.85
N VAL A 107 12.12 11.40 -15.09
CA VAL A 107 11.18 10.30 -14.82
C VAL A 107 9.99 10.45 -15.76
N ASP A 108 9.70 9.39 -16.48
CA ASP A 108 8.47 9.29 -17.27
C ASP A 108 7.30 8.95 -16.34
N LEU A 109 6.73 9.99 -15.71
CA LEU A 109 5.59 9.85 -14.80
C LEU A 109 4.33 9.34 -15.51
N ASP A 110 4.17 9.64 -16.80
CA ASP A 110 3.01 9.17 -17.58
C ASP A 110 3.12 7.66 -17.85
N ARG A 111 4.34 7.18 -18.12
CA ARG A 111 4.60 5.74 -18.22
C ARG A 111 4.34 5.03 -16.91
N ALA A 112 4.83 5.59 -15.80
CA ALA A 112 4.60 5.05 -14.46
C ALA A 112 3.11 4.97 -14.13
N GLU A 113 2.35 6.02 -14.42
CA GLU A 113 0.90 6.05 -14.22
C GLU A 113 0.19 4.96 -15.01
N LYS A 114 0.53 4.77 -16.29
CA LYS A 114 0.00 3.68 -17.12
C LYS A 114 0.37 2.28 -16.61
N MET A 115 1.53 2.13 -15.99
CA MET A 115 1.92 0.85 -15.36
C MET A 115 1.06 0.57 -14.13
N PHE A 116 0.89 1.54 -13.22
CA PHE A 116 0.10 1.37 -12.00
C PHE A 116 -1.40 1.21 -12.27
N LEU A 117 -1.93 1.80 -13.34
CA LEU A 117 -3.31 1.54 -13.78
C LEU A 117 -3.59 0.07 -14.13
N LYS A 118 -2.57 -0.71 -14.47
CA LYS A 118 -2.76 -2.13 -14.80
C LYS A 118 -2.88 -3.03 -13.59
N ILE A 119 -2.41 -2.56 -12.43
CA ILE A 119 -2.37 -3.33 -11.19
C ILE A 119 -3.30 -2.78 -10.10
N THR A 120 -4.30 -2.01 -10.48
CA THR A 120 -5.38 -1.52 -9.60
C THR A 120 -6.72 -2.10 -10.00
N GLU A 121 -7.76 -1.84 -9.20
CA GLU A 121 -9.16 -2.22 -9.45
C GLU A 121 -9.40 -3.74 -9.52
N ARG A 122 -8.89 -4.47 -8.52
CA ARG A 122 -9.35 -5.82 -8.21
C ARG A 122 -10.64 -5.72 -7.40
N LEU A 123 -11.78 -5.62 -8.09
CA LEU A 123 -13.07 -5.36 -7.43
C LEU A 123 -13.76 -6.64 -6.95
N ASP A 124 -13.57 -7.76 -7.67
CA ASP A 124 -14.11 -9.06 -7.30
C ASP A 124 -13.01 -9.96 -6.69
N TRP A 125 -13.37 -10.77 -5.69
CA TRP A 125 -12.42 -11.69 -5.07
C TRP A 125 -11.93 -12.82 -6.01
N HIS A 126 -12.64 -13.07 -7.12
CA HIS A 126 -12.23 -13.98 -8.19
C HIS A 126 -11.29 -13.31 -9.22
N ASP A 127 -11.14 -11.98 -9.18
CA ASP A 127 -10.21 -11.30 -10.07
C ASP A 127 -8.76 -11.76 -9.81
N PRO A 128 -7.87 -11.62 -10.80
CA PRO A 128 -6.48 -12.03 -10.67
C PRO A 128 -5.78 -11.44 -9.44
N HIS A 129 -4.90 -12.23 -8.81
CA HIS A 129 -4.18 -11.85 -7.59
C HIS A 129 -3.03 -10.86 -7.82
N ASP A 130 -2.74 -10.50 -9.06
CA ASP A 130 -1.70 -9.55 -9.45
C ASP A 130 -2.13 -8.08 -9.41
N LYS A 131 -3.36 -7.82 -8.95
CA LYS A 131 -3.92 -6.48 -8.81
C LYS A 131 -4.29 -6.16 -7.37
N TYR A 132 -4.01 -4.93 -6.96
CA TYR A 132 -4.54 -4.35 -5.74
C TYR A 132 -6.00 -3.93 -5.94
N GLU A 133 -6.77 -3.92 -4.88
CA GLU A 133 -8.10 -3.35 -4.91
C GLU A 133 -8.01 -1.87 -5.27
N HIS A 134 -7.14 -1.14 -4.60
CA HIS A 134 -6.89 0.27 -4.92
C HIS A 134 -5.41 0.61 -4.84
N PHE A 135 -4.97 1.45 -5.75
CA PHE A 135 -3.60 1.94 -5.84
C PHE A 135 -3.62 3.47 -5.87
N ALA A 136 -2.85 4.11 -5.01
CA ALA A 136 -2.68 5.56 -5.06
C ALA A 136 -1.28 5.92 -5.59
N PHE A 137 -1.23 6.80 -6.59
CA PHE A 137 0.03 7.26 -7.17
C PHE A 137 0.25 8.75 -6.92
N LEU A 138 1.23 9.07 -6.09
CA LEU A 138 1.58 10.43 -5.71
C LEU A 138 2.74 10.94 -6.57
N LYS A 139 2.45 11.85 -7.49
CA LYS A 139 3.44 12.58 -8.29
C LYS A 139 3.75 13.90 -7.58
N VAL A 140 4.95 14.09 -7.04
CA VAL A 140 5.27 15.27 -6.21
C VAL A 140 6.34 16.12 -6.85
N ASP A 141 6.06 17.42 -6.98
CA ASP A 141 7.04 18.43 -7.35
C ASP A 141 7.66 19.02 -6.09
N PHE A 142 8.86 18.57 -5.75
CA PHE A 142 9.63 19.06 -4.60
C PHE A 142 10.42 20.35 -4.90
N SER A 143 10.43 20.83 -6.15
CA SER A 143 11.04 22.12 -6.50
C SER A 143 10.13 23.31 -6.16
N ALA A 144 8.85 23.06 -5.93
CA ALA A 144 7.90 24.05 -5.45
C ALA A 144 8.02 24.22 -3.91
N ASP A 145 7.78 25.43 -3.42
CA ASP A 145 7.74 25.72 -1.98
C ASP A 145 6.34 26.31 -1.62
N PRO A 146 5.50 25.59 -0.89
CA PRO A 146 5.66 24.21 -0.42
C PRO A 146 5.62 23.17 -1.55
N PRO A 147 6.12 21.91 -1.32
CA PRO A 147 6.02 20.83 -2.30
C PRO A 147 4.59 20.63 -2.79
N LYS A 148 4.44 20.38 -4.10
CA LYS A 148 3.12 20.33 -4.75
C LYS A 148 2.81 18.94 -5.27
N LEU A 149 1.64 18.43 -4.90
CA LEU A 149 1.07 17.22 -5.51
C LEU A 149 0.59 17.55 -6.94
N LEU A 150 1.03 16.76 -7.92
CA LEU A 150 0.62 16.90 -9.31
C LEU A 150 -0.66 16.08 -9.57
N PRO A 151 -1.49 16.49 -10.54
CA PRO A 151 -2.67 15.74 -10.91
C PRO A 151 -2.36 14.30 -11.32
N THR A 152 -3.24 13.37 -10.97
CA THR A 152 -3.24 11.98 -11.43
C THR A 152 -4.64 11.60 -11.91
N VAL A 153 -4.77 10.44 -12.55
CA VAL A 153 -6.08 9.92 -12.97
C VAL A 153 -6.93 9.53 -11.75
N PRO A 154 -8.27 9.60 -11.84
CA PRO A 154 -9.16 9.34 -10.70
C PRO A 154 -8.99 7.95 -10.06
N GLU A 155 -8.61 6.95 -10.86
CA GLU A 155 -8.40 5.56 -10.43
C GLU A 155 -7.19 5.43 -9.49
N LEU A 156 -6.22 6.35 -9.59
CA LEU A 156 -4.99 6.39 -8.79
C LEU A 156 -4.95 7.55 -7.79
N SER A 157 -6.08 8.22 -7.55
CA SER A 157 -6.15 9.36 -6.65
C SER A 157 -6.08 8.96 -5.19
N ILE A 158 -5.22 9.64 -4.41
CA ILE A 158 -5.14 9.48 -2.95
C ILE A 158 -6.39 10.03 -2.24
N GLU A 159 -7.08 11.00 -2.84
CA GLU A 159 -8.22 11.67 -2.21
C GLU A 159 -9.40 10.72 -1.94
N THR A 160 -9.58 9.72 -2.82
CA THR A 160 -10.66 8.72 -2.71
C THR A 160 -10.16 7.33 -2.30
N PHE A 161 -8.85 7.17 -2.12
CA PHE A 161 -8.21 5.87 -1.94
C PHE A 161 -8.74 5.10 -0.72
N PHE A 162 -8.78 5.73 0.45
CA PHE A 162 -9.22 5.04 1.67
C PHE A 162 -10.73 4.77 1.68
N ASP A 163 -11.54 5.68 1.14
CA ASP A 163 -12.98 5.48 1.04
C ASP A 163 -13.29 4.27 0.14
N LYS A 164 -12.64 4.18 -1.01
CA LYS A 164 -12.76 3.04 -1.92
C LYS A 164 -12.30 1.72 -1.30
N LEU A 165 -11.21 1.72 -0.51
CA LEU A 165 -10.76 0.52 0.20
C LEU A 165 -11.81 0.01 1.19
N VAL A 166 -12.40 0.91 1.98
CA VAL A 166 -13.44 0.56 2.94
C VAL A 166 -14.71 0.09 2.22
N GLU A 167 -15.10 0.75 1.14
CA GLU A 167 -16.25 0.37 0.32
C GLU A 167 -16.07 -1.05 -0.25
N THR A 168 -14.94 -1.33 -0.91
CA THR A 168 -14.64 -2.66 -1.46
C THR A 168 -14.58 -3.73 -0.37
N HIS A 169 -14.01 -3.41 0.80
CA HIS A 169 -14.02 -4.33 1.94
C HIS A 169 -15.44 -4.67 2.38
N ASN A 170 -16.30 -3.65 2.55
CA ASN A 170 -17.66 -3.83 3.02
C ASN A 170 -18.52 -4.61 2.03
N GLU A 171 -18.34 -4.41 0.74
CA GLU A 171 -19.02 -5.17 -0.31
C GLU A 171 -18.66 -6.66 -0.27
N ARG A 172 -17.39 -6.99 -0.05
CA ARG A 172 -16.93 -8.38 0.04
C ARG A 172 -17.27 -9.05 1.37
N ASN A 173 -17.24 -8.30 2.44
CA ASN A 173 -17.42 -8.81 3.80
C ASN A 173 -18.77 -8.39 4.36
N PHE A 174 -19.84 -8.71 3.65
CA PHE A 174 -21.20 -8.28 3.96
C PHE A 174 -21.63 -8.51 5.42
N PHE A 175 -21.12 -9.58 6.07
CA PHE A 175 -21.44 -9.89 7.48
C PHE A 175 -20.48 -9.24 8.49
N ASN A 176 -19.40 -8.60 8.02
CA ASN A 176 -18.35 -8.00 8.85
C ASN A 176 -18.01 -6.58 8.37
N GLN A 177 -19.03 -5.79 8.05
CA GLN A 177 -18.83 -4.42 7.61
C GLN A 177 -18.15 -3.56 8.68
N LEU A 178 -17.27 -2.68 8.26
CA LEU A 178 -16.51 -1.76 9.11
C LEU A 178 -17.29 -0.51 9.48
#